data_aefe5834b6bff701d316a2d33fb0e8a6
#
_entry.id   aefe5834b6bff701d316a2d33fb0e8a6
#
_cell.length_a   1.000
_cell.length_b   1.000
_cell.length_c   1.000
_cell.angle_alpha   90.00
_cell.angle_beta   90.00
_cell.angle_gamma   90.00
#
_symmetry.space_group_name_H-M   'P 1'
#
loop_
_entity.id
_entity.type
_entity.pdbx_description
1 polymer ?
#
loop_
_entity_poly.entity_id
_entity_poly.type
_entity_poly.pdbx_seq_one_letter_code
_entity_poly.pdbx_strand_id
1 'polypeptide(L)'
;MDTRTQRILYIDTQRCMGCRACETVCKLENDLPAGPRYTMVAEVETGSGLTEKLNFLPVPCQHCGDAPCVRACPTGALYKRADGIVLVEQSKCIGCHGCLMACPFGVPQFGANGRMQKCTMCVHRIDEGSLPACAANCPAEAILCDTPENISKILRQRYSDKTVAYGPFAVLLQEVAE
;
A
#
# COMPACT_ATOMS: atom_id res chain seq x y z
N MET A 1 -5.77 11.08 -18.11
CA MET A 1 -4.82 11.09 -16.98
C MET A 1 -3.44 10.78 -17.52
N ASP A 2 -2.45 11.58 -17.24
CA ASP A 2 -1.06 11.25 -17.59
C ASP A 2 -0.56 10.20 -16.58
N THR A 3 -0.42 8.95 -17.02
CA THR A 3 0.01 7.83 -16.19
C THR A 3 1.46 7.99 -15.71
N ARG A 4 2.24 8.87 -16.30
CA ARG A 4 3.63 9.15 -15.95
C ARG A 4 3.78 9.83 -14.58
N THR A 5 2.75 10.50 -14.11
CA THR A 5 2.75 11.18 -12.80
C THR A 5 1.98 10.42 -11.73
N GLN A 6 1.26 9.36 -12.11
CA GLN A 6 0.49 8.55 -11.17
C GLN A 6 1.42 7.81 -10.22
N ARG A 7 1.23 8.01 -8.92
CA ARG A 7 1.91 7.23 -7.89
C ARG A 7 1.07 6.03 -7.47
N ILE A 8 1.74 4.92 -7.24
CA ILE A 8 1.12 3.69 -6.73
C ILE A 8 1.88 3.18 -5.51
N LEU A 9 1.15 2.51 -4.61
CA LEU A 9 1.74 1.67 -3.58
C LEU A 9 1.81 0.24 -4.11
N TYR A 10 3.01 -0.32 -4.14
CA TYR A 10 3.22 -1.73 -4.46
C TYR A 10 3.61 -2.47 -3.19
N ILE A 11 2.99 -3.62 -2.95
CA ILE A 11 3.23 -4.47 -1.79
C ILE A 11 3.90 -5.77 -2.25
N ASP A 12 5.15 -5.96 -1.83
CA ASP A 12 5.90 -7.19 -2.04
C ASP A 12 5.68 -8.13 -0.85
N THR A 13 4.71 -9.03 -1.00
CA THR A 13 4.34 -9.97 0.06
C THR A 13 5.43 -10.99 0.36
N GLN A 14 6.34 -11.26 -0.58
CA GLN A 14 7.46 -12.17 -0.34
C GLN A 14 8.54 -11.58 0.57
N ARG A 15 8.60 -10.25 0.64
CA ARG A 15 9.54 -9.53 1.51
C ARG A 15 8.92 -9.14 2.85
N CYS A 16 7.60 -9.13 2.96
CA CYS A 16 6.93 -8.72 4.19
C CYS A 16 7.18 -9.74 5.31
N MET A 17 7.79 -9.29 6.41
CA MET A 17 8.10 -10.11 7.58
C MET A 17 7.09 -9.95 8.73
N GLY A 18 5.98 -9.24 8.53
CA GLY A 18 4.94 -9.07 9.53
C GLY A 18 5.30 -8.14 10.70
N CYS A 19 6.36 -7.33 10.61
CA CYS A 19 6.85 -6.49 11.73
C CYS A 19 5.89 -5.37 12.16
N ARG A 20 4.84 -5.06 11.38
CA ARG A 20 3.81 -4.03 11.64
C ARG A 20 4.35 -2.60 11.81
N ALA A 21 5.61 -2.33 11.48
CA ALA A 21 6.17 -0.97 11.51
C ALA A 21 5.33 0.01 10.67
N CYS A 22 4.81 -0.44 9.51
CA CYS A 22 3.95 0.36 8.65
C CYS A 22 2.63 0.78 9.32
N GLU A 23 2.06 -0.03 10.21
CA GLU A 23 0.87 0.32 10.98
C GLU A 23 1.19 1.42 12.01
N THR A 24 2.27 1.22 12.77
CA THR A 24 2.69 2.14 13.84
C THR A 24 3.06 3.50 13.27
N VAL A 25 3.93 3.54 12.27
CA VAL A 25 4.38 4.79 11.67
C VAL A 25 3.23 5.52 10.96
N CYS A 26 2.28 4.79 10.35
CA CYS A 26 1.10 5.39 9.74
C CYS A 26 0.20 6.08 10.76
N LYS A 27 0.05 5.49 11.96
CA LYS A 27 -0.70 6.11 13.06
C LYS A 27 -0.02 7.37 13.57
N LEU A 28 1.29 7.35 13.75
CA LEU A 28 2.07 8.50 14.19
C LEU A 28 2.03 9.63 13.16
N GLU A 29 2.27 9.32 11.90
CA GLU A 29 2.32 10.30 10.80
C GLU A 29 1.00 11.01 10.56
N ASN A 30 -0.13 10.33 10.78
CA ASN A 30 -1.46 10.88 10.50
C ASN A 30 -2.22 11.23 11.79
N ASP A 31 -1.56 11.26 12.94
CA ASP A 31 -2.14 11.55 14.26
C ASP A 31 -3.45 10.79 14.51
N LEU A 32 -3.42 9.47 14.25
CA LEU A 32 -4.62 8.64 14.37
C LEU A 32 -4.87 8.21 15.79
N PRO A 33 -6.08 8.44 16.32
CA PRO A 33 -6.47 7.98 17.66
C PRO A 33 -6.53 6.44 17.73
N ALA A 34 -6.81 5.93 18.92
CA ALA A 34 -7.20 4.53 19.08
C ALA A 34 -8.42 4.21 18.21
N GLY A 35 -8.40 3.04 17.56
CA GLY A 35 -9.44 2.59 16.62
C GLY A 35 -8.96 2.65 15.17
N PRO A 36 -9.16 3.74 14.41
CA PRO A 36 -8.88 3.77 12.97
C PRO A 36 -7.45 3.38 12.60
N ARG A 37 -7.30 2.58 11.54
CA ARG A 37 -6.02 2.17 10.95
C ARG A 37 -6.06 2.39 9.45
N TYR A 38 -5.16 3.20 8.91
CA TYR A 38 -5.10 3.45 7.48
C TYR A 38 -4.38 2.35 6.70
N THR A 39 -3.61 1.54 7.39
CA THR A 39 -3.06 0.27 6.91
C THR A 39 -3.17 -0.77 8.01
N MET A 40 -3.33 -2.03 7.63
CA MET A 40 -3.38 -3.18 8.53
C MET A 40 -2.59 -4.31 7.89
N VAL A 41 -1.78 -5.02 8.67
CA VAL A 41 -1.09 -6.22 8.20
C VAL A 41 -1.99 -7.42 8.52
N ALA A 42 -2.54 -8.01 7.46
CA ALA A 42 -3.28 -9.26 7.54
C ALA A 42 -2.30 -10.44 7.62
N GLU A 43 -2.63 -11.44 8.42
CA GLU A 43 -1.94 -12.72 8.52
C GLU A 43 -2.75 -13.74 7.72
N VAL A 44 -2.07 -14.43 6.81
CA VAL A 44 -2.71 -15.40 5.91
C VAL A 44 -1.93 -16.72 5.98
N GLU A 45 -2.53 -17.71 6.57
CA GLU A 45 -2.01 -19.06 6.59
C GLU A 45 -2.30 -19.76 5.27
N THR A 46 -1.32 -20.43 4.72
CA THR A 46 -1.42 -21.19 3.46
C THR A 46 -0.72 -22.54 3.60
N GLY A 47 -1.17 -23.54 2.85
CA GLY A 47 -0.63 -24.89 2.93
C GLY A 47 -1.34 -25.76 3.94
N SER A 48 -0.76 -26.94 4.24
CA SER A 48 -1.26 -27.88 5.23
C SER A 48 -0.13 -28.75 5.78
N GLY A 49 -0.20 -29.13 7.05
CA GLY A 49 0.80 -29.98 7.71
C GLY A 49 2.21 -29.38 7.62
N LEU A 50 3.19 -30.14 7.11
CA LEU A 50 4.59 -29.70 7.03
C LEU A 50 4.85 -28.60 5.98
N THR A 51 3.85 -28.22 5.17
CA THR A 51 3.96 -27.17 4.17
C THR A 51 3.28 -25.87 4.59
N GLU A 52 2.81 -25.77 5.82
CA GLU A 52 2.19 -24.57 6.35
C GLU A 52 3.14 -23.38 6.32
N LYS A 53 2.61 -22.23 5.85
CA LYS A 53 3.31 -20.96 5.79
C LYS A 53 2.40 -19.85 6.28
N LEU A 54 2.95 -18.99 7.11
CA LEU A 54 2.32 -17.72 7.50
C LEU A 54 2.82 -16.61 6.60
N ASN A 55 1.90 -15.98 5.88
CA ASN A 55 2.18 -14.85 4.99
C ASN A 55 1.62 -13.57 5.60
N PHE A 56 2.25 -12.45 5.34
CA PHE A 56 1.86 -11.15 5.83
C PHE A 56 1.51 -10.23 4.66
N LEU A 57 0.33 -9.62 4.72
CA LEU A 57 -0.16 -8.72 3.68
C LEU A 57 -0.54 -7.36 4.29
N PRO A 58 0.28 -6.32 4.13
CA PRO A 58 -0.16 -4.95 4.39
C PRO A 58 -1.30 -4.56 3.45
N VAL A 59 -2.40 -4.05 4.02
CA VAL A 59 -3.61 -3.66 3.28
C VAL A 59 -3.87 -2.16 3.47
N PRO A 60 -3.15 -1.26 2.79
CA PRO A 60 -3.48 0.15 2.69
C PRO A 60 -4.55 0.39 1.61
N CYS A 61 -5.01 1.65 1.48
CA CYS A 61 -5.82 2.04 0.33
C CYS A 61 -5.04 1.88 -0.98
N GLN A 62 -5.67 1.28 -1.99
CA GLN A 62 -5.05 1.06 -3.29
C GLN A 62 -5.12 2.29 -4.22
N HIS A 63 -5.77 3.38 -3.81
CA HIS A 63 -5.98 4.57 -4.63
C HIS A 63 -6.39 4.24 -6.07
N CYS A 64 -7.38 3.35 -6.21
CA CYS A 64 -7.81 2.71 -7.45
C CYS A 64 -7.90 3.67 -8.64
N GLY A 65 -7.54 3.18 -9.83
CA GLY A 65 -7.65 3.94 -11.08
C GLY A 65 -9.08 4.44 -11.33
N ASP A 66 -10.04 3.53 -11.32
CA ASP A 66 -11.47 3.79 -11.24
C ASP A 66 -11.92 3.49 -9.80
N ALA A 67 -12.05 4.53 -8.99
CA ALA A 67 -12.30 4.41 -7.55
C ALA A 67 -13.79 4.23 -7.23
N PRO A 68 -14.26 3.01 -6.86
CA PRO A 68 -15.67 2.78 -6.57
C PRO A 68 -16.19 3.65 -5.43
N CYS A 69 -15.36 3.93 -4.43
CA CYS A 69 -15.72 4.78 -3.29
C CYS A 69 -15.99 6.23 -3.68
N VAL A 70 -15.32 6.75 -4.72
CA VAL A 70 -15.57 8.10 -5.27
C VAL A 70 -16.94 8.12 -5.94
N ARG A 71 -17.24 7.12 -6.78
CA ARG A 71 -18.53 7.03 -7.47
C ARG A 71 -19.70 6.84 -6.53
N ALA A 72 -19.50 6.10 -5.44
CA ALA A 72 -20.55 5.82 -4.45
C ALA A 72 -20.80 6.98 -3.47
N CYS A 73 -20.01 8.05 -3.51
CA CYS A 73 -20.13 9.14 -2.55
C CYS A 73 -21.22 10.15 -2.99
N PRO A 74 -22.37 10.23 -2.29
CA PRO A 74 -23.48 11.07 -2.71
C PRO A 74 -23.19 12.57 -2.57
N THR A 75 -22.25 12.94 -1.70
CA THR A 75 -21.90 14.34 -1.43
C THR A 75 -20.67 14.81 -2.18
N GLY A 76 -20.00 13.91 -2.94
CA GLY A 76 -18.72 14.23 -3.58
C GLY A 76 -17.58 14.51 -2.59
N ALA A 77 -17.69 14.01 -1.34
CA ALA A 77 -16.63 14.16 -0.34
C ALA A 77 -15.34 13.43 -0.74
N LEU A 78 -15.46 12.32 -1.46
CA LEU A 78 -14.32 11.59 -2.02
C LEU A 78 -14.00 12.10 -3.42
N TYR A 79 -12.74 12.40 -3.66
CA TYR A 79 -12.26 12.85 -4.96
C TYR A 79 -10.89 12.27 -5.29
N LYS A 80 -10.56 12.27 -6.56
CA LYS A 80 -9.27 11.82 -7.06
C LYS A 80 -8.47 12.98 -7.61
N ARG A 81 -7.23 13.14 -7.14
CA ARG A 81 -6.26 14.12 -7.64
C ARG A 81 -5.75 13.73 -9.04
N ALA A 82 -5.12 14.68 -9.72
CA ALA A 82 -4.53 14.46 -11.05
C ALA A 82 -3.41 13.40 -11.03
N ASP A 83 -2.68 13.29 -9.92
CA ASP A 83 -1.63 12.29 -9.66
C ASP A 83 -2.17 10.91 -9.24
N GLY A 84 -3.49 10.72 -9.24
CA GLY A 84 -4.12 9.45 -8.94
C GLY A 84 -4.45 9.22 -7.47
N ILE A 85 -4.03 10.08 -6.55
CA ILE A 85 -4.32 9.93 -5.12
C ILE A 85 -5.79 10.24 -4.84
N VAL A 86 -6.48 9.30 -4.18
CA VAL A 86 -7.88 9.46 -3.75
C VAL A 86 -7.91 10.02 -2.34
N LEU A 87 -8.57 11.14 -2.14
CA LEU A 87 -8.67 11.86 -0.87
C LEU A 87 -10.13 12.04 -0.42
N VAL A 88 -10.29 12.51 0.81
CA VAL A 88 -11.59 12.80 1.45
C VAL A 88 -11.59 14.25 1.90
N GLU A 89 -12.58 15.01 1.47
CA GLU A 89 -12.90 16.31 2.04
C GLU A 89 -13.83 16.12 3.23
N GLN A 90 -13.28 16.27 4.43
CA GLN A 90 -13.96 15.97 5.68
C GLN A 90 -15.23 16.83 5.91
N SER A 91 -15.23 18.06 5.41
CA SER A 91 -16.37 18.99 5.54
C SER A 91 -17.61 18.48 4.82
N LYS A 92 -17.44 17.77 3.69
CA LYS A 92 -18.53 17.24 2.88
C LYS A 92 -19.00 15.84 3.30
N CYS A 93 -18.21 15.14 4.14
CA CYS A 93 -18.56 13.78 4.53
C CYS A 93 -19.72 13.75 5.53
N ILE A 94 -20.80 13.04 5.19
CA ILE A 94 -22.01 12.86 6.04
C ILE A 94 -22.02 11.52 6.77
N GLY A 95 -20.96 10.69 6.65
CA GLY A 95 -20.89 9.40 7.35
C GLY A 95 -21.87 8.33 6.85
N CYS A 96 -22.33 8.39 5.60
CA CYS A 96 -23.36 7.47 5.07
C CYS A 96 -22.88 6.03 4.81
N HIS A 97 -21.58 5.75 4.96
CA HIS A 97 -20.96 4.44 4.77
C HIS A 97 -20.97 3.88 3.33
N GLY A 98 -21.54 4.56 2.34
CA GLY A 98 -21.60 4.10 0.95
C GLY A 98 -20.22 3.76 0.36
N CYS A 99 -19.19 4.51 0.74
CA CYS A 99 -17.80 4.25 0.32
C CYS A 99 -17.23 2.94 0.89
N LEU A 100 -17.63 2.51 2.09
CA LEU A 100 -17.24 1.23 2.68
C LEU A 100 -17.90 0.07 1.92
N MET A 101 -19.19 0.19 1.65
CA MET A 101 -19.94 -0.84 0.90
C MET A 101 -19.43 -1.02 -0.53
N ALA A 102 -18.91 0.05 -1.13
CA ALA A 102 -18.35 0.02 -2.49
C ALA A 102 -16.88 -0.44 -2.54
N CYS A 103 -16.15 -0.46 -1.42
CA CYS A 103 -14.73 -0.78 -1.41
C CYS A 103 -14.48 -2.28 -1.34
N PRO A 104 -13.87 -2.91 -2.37
CA PRO A 104 -13.60 -4.35 -2.35
C PRO A 104 -12.53 -4.76 -1.32
N PHE A 105 -11.78 -3.79 -0.79
CA PHE A 105 -10.69 -4.02 0.16
C PHE A 105 -11.08 -3.70 1.61
N GLY A 106 -12.29 -3.20 1.87
CA GLY A 106 -12.74 -2.84 3.21
C GLY A 106 -11.93 -1.71 3.89
N VAL A 107 -11.23 -0.89 3.13
CA VAL A 107 -10.28 0.12 3.65
C VAL A 107 -10.95 1.32 4.34
N PRO A 108 -12.12 1.85 3.88
CA PRO A 108 -12.76 2.96 4.56
C PRO A 108 -13.06 2.68 6.02
N GLN A 109 -12.65 3.59 6.90
CA GLN A 109 -12.92 3.53 8.33
C GLN A 109 -13.61 4.82 8.78
N PHE A 110 -14.16 4.81 9.98
CA PHE A 110 -14.92 5.94 10.51
C PHE A 110 -14.38 6.29 11.89
N GLY A 111 -14.04 7.55 12.06
CA GLY A 111 -13.59 8.07 13.35
C GLY A 111 -14.74 8.30 14.33
N ALA A 112 -14.43 8.78 15.53
CA ALA A 112 -15.42 9.11 16.55
C ALA A 112 -16.46 10.16 16.11
N ASN A 113 -16.10 10.99 15.12
CA ASN A 113 -16.98 11.97 14.51
C ASN A 113 -17.92 11.37 13.43
N GLY A 114 -17.91 10.06 13.24
CA GLY A 114 -18.69 9.34 12.23
C GLY A 114 -18.28 9.60 10.78
N ARG A 115 -17.23 10.38 10.54
CA ARG A 115 -16.76 10.69 9.18
C ARG A 115 -15.73 9.69 8.70
N MET A 116 -15.73 9.49 7.38
CA MET A 116 -14.85 8.52 6.72
C MET A 116 -13.39 8.96 6.78
N GLN A 117 -12.53 8.03 7.10
CA GLN A 117 -11.08 8.17 7.11
C GLN A 117 -10.45 7.00 6.35
N LYS A 118 -9.30 7.24 5.70
CA LYS A 118 -8.53 6.20 5.01
C LYS A 118 -7.11 6.68 4.74
N CYS A 119 -6.25 5.78 4.27
CA CYS A 119 -4.93 6.14 3.77
C CYS A 119 -5.01 7.32 2.78
N THR A 120 -4.18 8.32 3.01
CA THR A 120 -4.03 9.53 2.17
C THR A 120 -2.82 9.43 1.25
N MET A 121 -2.11 8.29 1.25
CA MET A 121 -0.77 8.12 0.66
C MET A 121 0.25 9.13 1.24
N CYS A 122 0.00 9.61 2.46
CA CYS A 122 0.76 10.70 3.10
C CYS A 122 0.98 11.87 2.13
N VAL A 123 -0.11 12.39 1.56
CA VAL A 123 -0.07 13.39 0.49
C VAL A 123 0.79 14.61 0.83
N HIS A 124 0.83 15.03 2.09
CA HIS A 124 1.70 16.10 2.58
C HIS A 124 3.19 15.80 2.34
N ARG A 125 3.62 14.54 2.57
CA ARG A 125 5.00 14.09 2.28
C ARG A 125 5.25 13.97 0.78
N ILE A 126 4.29 13.43 0.04
CA ILE A 126 4.38 13.30 -1.43
C ILE A 126 4.55 14.68 -2.08
N ASP A 127 3.79 15.68 -1.64
CA ASP A 127 3.86 17.04 -2.16
C ASP A 127 5.21 17.71 -1.85
N GLU A 128 5.91 17.28 -0.80
CA GLU A 128 7.28 17.67 -0.46
C GLU A 128 8.37 16.80 -1.14
N GLY A 129 7.98 15.87 -2.01
CA GLY A 129 8.91 14.95 -2.69
C GLY A 129 9.41 13.79 -1.85
N SER A 130 8.82 13.56 -0.66
CA SER A 130 9.17 12.48 0.25
C SER A 130 8.30 11.24 0.04
N LEU A 131 8.79 10.07 0.48
CA LEU A 131 8.01 8.84 0.45
C LEU A 131 6.93 8.83 1.54
N PRO A 132 5.80 8.13 1.33
CA PRO A 132 4.85 7.83 2.40
C PRO A 132 5.55 7.17 3.60
N ALA A 133 5.11 7.51 4.80
CA ALA A 133 5.76 7.05 6.03
C ALA A 133 5.90 5.52 6.10
N CYS A 134 4.88 4.78 5.66
CA CYS A 134 4.90 3.30 5.63
C CYS A 134 5.96 2.72 4.67
N ALA A 135 6.21 3.38 3.53
CA ALA A 135 7.25 2.96 2.59
C ALA A 135 8.64 3.35 3.10
N ALA A 136 8.80 4.58 3.61
CA ALA A 136 10.08 5.09 4.12
C ALA A 136 10.60 4.31 5.33
N ASN A 137 9.71 3.73 6.14
CA ASN A 137 10.07 3.02 7.37
C ASN A 137 9.88 1.49 7.27
N CYS A 138 9.78 0.94 6.07
CA CYS A 138 9.69 -0.51 5.91
C CYS A 138 11.07 -1.15 5.93
N PRO A 139 11.48 -1.88 7.00
CA PRO A 139 12.83 -2.43 7.10
C PRO A 139 13.11 -3.52 6.07
N ALA A 140 12.06 -4.18 5.57
CA ALA A 140 12.14 -5.21 4.54
C ALA A 140 11.98 -4.64 3.12
N GLU A 141 11.78 -3.32 2.96
CA GLU A 141 11.45 -2.69 1.68
C GLU A 141 10.29 -3.39 0.94
N ALA A 142 9.36 -3.95 1.70
CA ALA A 142 8.20 -4.65 1.16
C ALA A 142 7.14 -3.69 0.59
N ILE A 143 7.15 -2.41 1.03
CA ILE A 143 6.24 -1.37 0.55
C ILE A 143 7.01 -0.39 -0.31
N LEU A 144 6.68 -0.32 -1.59
CA LEU A 144 7.24 0.64 -2.52
C LEU A 144 6.19 1.69 -2.89
N CYS A 145 6.61 2.93 -3.07
CA CYS A 145 5.76 4.01 -3.56
C CYS A 145 6.50 4.78 -4.64
N ASP A 146 6.05 4.64 -5.88
CA ASP A 146 6.64 5.36 -7.02
C ASP A 146 5.66 5.30 -8.21
N THR A 147 6.11 5.80 -9.35
CA THR A 147 5.40 5.62 -10.63
C THR A 147 5.43 4.15 -11.06
N PRO A 148 4.44 3.68 -11.83
CA PRO A 148 4.42 2.31 -12.35
C PRO A 148 5.70 1.92 -13.09
N GLU A 149 6.28 2.86 -13.84
CA GLU A 149 7.53 2.64 -14.58
C GLU A 149 8.71 2.35 -13.65
N ASN A 150 8.89 3.16 -12.60
CA ASN A 150 9.97 2.98 -11.65
C ASN A 150 9.77 1.71 -10.81
N ILE A 151 8.55 1.42 -10.38
CA ILE A 151 8.22 0.14 -9.72
C ILE A 151 8.61 -1.04 -10.61
N SER A 152 8.26 -0.99 -11.90
CA SER A 152 8.65 -2.05 -12.85
C SER A 152 10.17 -2.24 -12.96
N LYS A 153 10.94 -1.14 -12.99
CA LYS A 153 12.41 -1.21 -12.99
C LYS A 153 12.94 -1.88 -11.71
N ILE A 154 12.45 -1.46 -10.54
CA ILE A 154 12.84 -2.04 -9.24
C ILE A 154 12.55 -3.54 -9.20
N LEU A 155 11.36 -3.96 -9.63
CA LEU A 155 10.96 -5.36 -9.60
C LEU A 155 11.81 -6.22 -10.54
N ARG A 156 12.11 -5.73 -11.75
CA ARG A 156 13.01 -6.42 -12.69
C ARG A 156 14.40 -6.57 -12.10
N GLN A 157 14.94 -5.53 -11.47
CA GLN A 157 16.24 -5.60 -10.81
C GLN A 157 16.23 -6.64 -9.69
N ARG A 158 15.25 -6.60 -8.79
CA ARG A 158 15.09 -7.59 -7.71
C ARG A 158 15.00 -9.02 -8.23
N TYR A 159 14.27 -9.22 -9.34
CA TYR A 159 14.17 -10.54 -9.97
C TYR A 159 15.51 -10.99 -10.54
N SER A 160 16.24 -10.11 -11.24
CA SER A 160 17.56 -10.41 -11.79
C SER A 160 18.55 -10.78 -10.69
N ASP A 161 18.63 -9.97 -9.63
CA ASP A 161 19.51 -10.22 -8.49
C ASP A 161 19.24 -11.58 -7.84
N LYS A 162 17.95 -11.90 -7.62
CA LYS A 162 17.53 -13.19 -7.07
C LYS A 162 17.87 -14.34 -8.00
N THR A 163 17.71 -14.18 -9.31
CA THR A 163 17.99 -15.21 -10.31
C THR A 163 19.48 -15.47 -10.42
N VAL A 164 20.30 -14.44 -10.39
CA VAL A 164 21.76 -14.56 -10.40
C VAL A 164 22.26 -15.22 -9.10
N ALA A 165 21.70 -14.82 -7.94
CA ALA A 165 22.14 -15.35 -6.66
C ALA A 165 21.68 -16.79 -6.37
N TYR A 166 20.49 -17.19 -6.85
CA TYR A 166 19.83 -18.44 -6.45
C TYR A 166 19.21 -19.24 -7.61
N GLY A 167 19.33 -18.77 -8.85
CA GLY A 167 18.78 -19.41 -10.03
C GLY A 167 19.70 -20.49 -10.61
N PRO A 168 19.26 -21.22 -11.64
CA PRO A 168 20.06 -22.26 -12.29
C PRO A 168 21.38 -21.73 -12.89
N PHE A 169 21.49 -20.43 -13.14
CA PHE A 169 22.74 -19.79 -13.61
C PHE A 169 23.74 -19.52 -12.47
N ALA A 170 23.32 -19.48 -11.21
CA ALA A 170 24.22 -19.26 -10.08
C ALA A 170 25.23 -20.39 -9.94
N VAL A 171 24.82 -21.63 -10.21
CA VAL A 171 25.69 -22.81 -10.19
C VAL A 171 26.73 -22.74 -11.30
N LEU A 172 26.33 -22.34 -12.52
CA LEU A 172 27.24 -22.20 -13.66
C LEU A 172 28.30 -21.10 -13.48
N LEU A 173 27.96 -20.02 -12.76
CA LEU A 173 28.89 -18.93 -12.50
C LEU A 173 29.92 -19.28 -11.43
N GLN A 174 29.58 -20.17 -10.49
CA GLN A 174 30.51 -20.69 -9.48
C GLN A 174 31.53 -21.66 -10.10
N GLU A 175 31.11 -22.48 -11.07
CA GLU A 175 32.01 -23.42 -11.77
C GLU A 175 33.02 -22.74 -12.72
N VAL A 176 32.75 -21.50 -13.16
CA VAL A 176 33.66 -20.71 -14.02
C VAL A 176 34.68 -19.89 -13.21
N ALA A 177 34.45 -19.73 -11.90
CA ALA A 177 35.33 -18.97 -11.01
C ALA A 177 36.41 -19.81 -10.30
N GLU A 178 36.41 -21.15 -10.45
CA GLU A 178 37.46 -22.09 -10.07
C GLU A 178 38.38 -22.44 -11.26
#